data_8295c995fe48e64ec0a9597e35c64475
#
_entry.id   8295c995fe48e64ec0a9597e35c64475
#
_cell.length_a   1.000
_cell.length_b   1.000
_cell.length_c   1.000
_cell.angle_alpha   90.00
_cell.angle_beta   90.00
_cell.angle_gamma   90.00
#
_symmetry.space_group_name_H-M   'P 1'
#
loop_
_entity.id
_entity.type
_entity.pdbx_description
1 polymer ?
#
loop_
_entity_poly.entity_id
_entity_poly.type
_entity_poly.pdbx_seq_one_letter_code
_entity_poly.pdbx_strand_id
1 'polypeptide(L)'
;VRWHKSPRQRKISVTIKKTIEDGVESFEAEIDGEVIQWDRGLSYARHLQTDQLLSSQIPVSDKPDEMLFIIMHQTMELWIKLAVHEANIAMDQIRADQLGKAEKTLDRIGTVLRHMIHSWEVLATLSPHDFLTFRGYLRKASGFQSHQYRTLEFCLGLKRADLLLIHNDDEERRAALEAVLHAPSLYDELLQLLARRGFAVPADKLERDFSQIYEPADEVEDAWLEIYTNPDQHWDLYSLAEKVTAVEYYFQEWRFKHMKTVSRVIGHKIGTGGSAGVNYLVKALDLPFFPELWAMRTRMTAPKDGGNYADADGDANREAEDDGSCPYGH
;
A
#
# COMPACT_ATOMS: atom_id res chain seq x y z
N VAL A 1 8.81 43.01 39.76
CA VAL A 1 8.93 42.22 38.52
C VAL A 1 8.72 43.19 37.36
N ARG A 2 9.83 43.56 36.67
CA ARG A 2 9.76 44.46 35.50
C ARG A 2 9.37 43.60 34.28
N TRP A 3 8.21 43.88 33.70
CA TRP A 3 7.80 43.37 32.39
C TRP A 3 8.63 44.05 31.30
N HIS A 4 9.47 43.31 30.57
CA HIS A 4 10.13 43.80 29.38
C HIS A 4 9.07 44.13 28.32
N LYS A 5 9.16 45.39 27.81
CA LYS A 5 8.33 45.83 26.67
C LYS A 5 8.61 44.93 25.48
N SER A 6 7.52 44.40 24.90
CA SER A 6 7.48 43.67 23.65
C SER A 6 8.29 44.39 22.56
N PRO A 7 9.08 43.67 21.73
CA PRO A 7 9.79 44.29 20.62
C PRO A 7 8.78 44.95 19.68
N ARG A 8 9.06 46.21 19.32
CA ARG A 8 8.25 46.96 18.34
C ARG A 8 8.06 46.13 17.11
N GLN A 9 6.80 45.85 16.71
CA GLN A 9 6.45 45.34 15.41
C GLN A 9 7.06 46.30 14.36
N ARG A 10 8.14 45.87 13.69
CA ARG A 10 8.60 46.55 12.48
C ARG A 10 7.45 46.38 11.47
N LYS A 11 6.90 47.49 11.01
CA LYS A 11 6.05 47.49 9.82
C LYS A 11 6.93 47.00 8.67
N ILE A 12 6.79 45.76 8.27
CA ILE A 12 7.44 45.22 7.08
C ILE A 12 6.70 45.86 5.90
N SER A 13 7.33 46.85 5.27
CA SER A 13 6.85 47.42 4.02
C SER A 13 7.40 46.50 2.90
N VAL A 14 6.60 45.53 2.47
CA VAL A 14 6.94 44.70 1.33
C VAL A 14 6.52 45.43 0.06
N THR A 15 7.48 45.77 -0.78
CA THR A 15 7.19 46.32 -2.13
C THR A 15 7.10 45.16 -3.12
N ILE A 16 5.92 45.00 -3.75
CA ILE A 16 5.72 44.01 -4.79
C ILE A 16 5.93 44.68 -6.14
N LYS A 17 6.87 44.18 -6.93
CA LYS A 17 7.05 44.57 -8.32
C LYS A 17 6.17 43.63 -9.17
N LYS A 18 5.46 44.23 -10.14
CA LYS A 18 4.63 43.51 -11.10
C LYS A 18 5.19 43.71 -12.51
N THR A 19 5.36 42.64 -13.25
CA THR A 19 5.74 42.65 -14.67
C THR A 19 4.72 41.83 -15.46
N ILE A 20 4.62 42.10 -16.76
CA ILE A 20 3.79 41.29 -17.68
C ILE A 20 4.70 40.89 -18.83
N GLU A 21 4.93 39.59 -18.97
CA GLU A 21 5.73 38.98 -20.04
C GLU A 21 4.88 37.90 -20.71
N ASP A 22 4.80 37.91 -22.04
CA ASP A 22 4.01 36.98 -22.85
C ASP A 22 2.54 36.83 -22.39
N GLY A 23 1.95 37.91 -21.85
CA GLY A 23 0.59 37.91 -21.34
C GLY A 23 0.41 37.29 -19.95
N VAL A 24 1.49 36.87 -19.29
CA VAL A 24 1.50 36.34 -17.93
C VAL A 24 1.94 37.43 -16.95
N GLU A 25 1.12 37.65 -15.91
CA GLU A 25 1.46 38.54 -14.81
C GLU A 25 2.42 37.85 -13.86
N SER A 26 3.63 38.40 -13.74
CA SER A 26 4.66 37.97 -12.78
C SER A 26 4.85 38.99 -11.67
N PHE A 27 5.18 38.51 -10.52
CA PHE A 27 5.35 39.29 -9.29
C PHE A 27 6.69 38.96 -8.64
N GLU A 28 7.32 39.96 -8.03
CA GLU A 28 8.55 39.87 -7.26
C GLU A 28 8.42 40.62 -5.96
N ALA A 29 8.83 40.05 -4.87
CA ALA A 29 8.91 40.70 -3.56
C ALA A 29 10.15 40.24 -2.80
N GLU A 30 10.74 41.16 -2.03
CA GLU A 30 11.78 40.82 -1.07
C GLU A 30 11.13 40.50 0.27
N ILE A 31 11.34 39.27 0.78
CA ILE A 31 10.82 38.79 2.06
C ILE A 31 12.01 38.19 2.84
N ASP A 32 12.28 38.70 4.01
CA ASP A 32 13.38 38.27 4.89
C ASP A 32 14.78 38.26 4.21
N GLY A 33 14.98 39.15 3.23
CA GLY A 33 16.25 39.25 2.48
C GLY A 33 16.34 38.32 1.27
N GLU A 34 15.29 37.52 1.00
CA GLU A 34 15.16 36.63 -0.16
C GLU A 34 14.25 37.27 -1.22
N VAL A 35 14.64 37.18 -2.49
CA VAL A 35 13.80 37.61 -3.62
C VAL A 35 12.89 36.47 -4.01
N ILE A 36 11.58 36.59 -3.72
CA ILE A 36 10.56 35.63 -4.04
C ILE A 36 9.85 36.06 -5.31
N GLN A 37 9.75 35.13 -6.26
CA GLN A 37 9.07 35.36 -7.54
C GLN A 37 7.91 34.37 -7.71
N TRP A 38 6.79 34.86 -8.26
CA TRP A 38 5.64 34.01 -8.65
C TRP A 38 4.90 34.63 -9.81
N ASP A 39 4.11 33.84 -10.53
CA ASP A 39 3.28 34.27 -11.63
C ASP A 39 1.82 33.79 -11.47
N ARG A 40 0.94 34.33 -12.31
CA ARG A 40 -0.46 33.89 -12.39
C ARG A 40 -0.69 32.73 -13.37
N GLY A 41 0.32 32.22 -14.05
CA GLY A 41 0.23 31.10 -14.94
C GLY A 41 -0.01 29.80 -14.19
N LEU A 42 1.07 29.12 -13.78
CA LEU A 42 1.02 27.89 -12.97
C LEU A 42 1.41 28.17 -11.52
N SER A 43 0.43 28.49 -10.67
CA SER A 43 0.66 28.66 -9.23
C SER A 43 0.61 27.33 -8.50
N TYR A 44 1.18 27.27 -7.27
CA TYR A 44 1.10 26.11 -6.38
C TYR A 44 -0.34 25.57 -6.23
N ALA A 45 -1.28 26.46 -5.93
CA ALA A 45 -2.68 26.11 -5.75
C ALA A 45 -3.32 25.54 -7.04
N ARG A 46 -3.00 26.14 -8.20
CA ARG A 46 -3.50 25.66 -9.50
C ARG A 46 -2.88 24.30 -9.88
N HIS A 47 -1.58 24.14 -9.69
CA HIS A 47 -0.91 22.88 -10.01
C HIS A 47 -1.44 21.71 -9.17
N LEU A 48 -1.56 21.93 -7.86
CA LEU A 48 -2.03 20.90 -6.93
C LEU A 48 -3.55 20.81 -6.79
N GLN A 49 -4.31 21.72 -7.45
CA GLN A 49 -5.77 21.80 -7.33
C GLN A 49 -6.23 21.87 -5.86
N THR A 50 -5.48 22.66 -5.02
CA THR A 50 -5.72 22.68 -3.56
C THR A 50 -7.11 23.17 -3.20
N ASP A 51 -7.70 24.09 -3.95
CA ASP A 51 -9.06 24.58 -3.67
C ASP A 51 -10.09 23.46 -3.82
N GLN A 52 -9.97 22.64 -4.86
CA GLN A 52 -10.83 21.47 -5.06
C GLN A 52 -10.56 20.39 -4.01
N LEU A 53 -9.28 20.08 -3.76
CA LEU A 53 -8.89 19.06 -2.79
C LEU A 53 -9.39 19.41 -1.38
N LEU A 54 -9.18 20.66 -0.93
CA LEU A 54 -9.54 21.11 0.41
C LEU A 54 -11.04 21.45 0.58
N SER A 55 -11.82 21.44 -0.49
CA SER A 55 -13.28 21.56 -0.45
C SER A 55 -14.01 20.21 -0.55
N SER A 56 -13.26 19.10 -0.67
CA SER A 56 -13.84 17.75 -0.81
C SER A 56 -14.21 17.08 0.53
N GLN A 57 -13.96 17.73 1.66
CA GLN A 57 -14.29 17.22 2.98
C GLN A 57 -15.71 17.68 3.35
N ILE A 58 -16.72 16.85 3.06
CA ILE A 58 -18.13 17.18 3.26
C ILE A 58 -18.73 16.21 4.30
N PRO A 59 -18.76 16.59 5.61
CA PRO A 59 -19.39 15.79 6.65
C PRO A 59 -20.89 15.62 6.42
N VAL A 60 -21.42 14.45 6.76
CA VAL A 60 -22.87 14.15 6.71
C VAL A 60 -23.55 14.31 8.06
N SER A 61 -22.78 14.63 9.12
CA SER A 61 -23.24 14.93 10.46
C SER A 61 -22.66 16.24 10.98
N ASP A 62 -23.13 16.68 12.16
CA ASP A 62 -22.58 17.83 12.90
C ASP A 62 -21.47 17.44 13.90
N LYS A 63 -20.97 16.20 13.84
CA LYS A 63 -19.99 15.68 14.80
C LYS A 63 -18.57 16.03 14.37
N PRO A 64 -17.76 16.65 15.24
CA PRO A 64 -16.43 17.16 14.86
C PRO A 64 -15.45 16.07 14.40
N ASP A 65 -15.54 14.87 14.97
CA ASP A 65 -14.62 13.77 14.66
C ASP A 65 -14.90 13.10 13.31
N GLU A 66 -16.03 13.40 12.66
CA GLU A 66 -16.27 12.96 11.30
C GLU A 66 -15.26 13.56 10.32
N MET A 67 -14.78 14.78 10.56
CA MET A 67 -13.73 15.42 9.74
C MET A 67 -12.42 14.61 9.80
N LEU A 68 -12.00 14.15 10.98
CA LEU A 68 -10.85 13.26 11.15
C LEU A 68 -11.02 11.98 10.31
N PHE A 69 -12.22 11.37 10.39
CA PHE A 69 -12.54 10.14 9.67
C PHE A 69 -12.45 10.35 8.15
N ILE A 70 -13.02 11.44 7.62
CA ILE A 70 -12.99 11.77 6.20
C ILE A 70 -11.55 12.00 5.73
N ILE A 71 -10.80 12.90 6.36
CA ILE A 71 -9.44 13.28 5.94
C ILE A 71 -8.53 12.06 5.94
N MET A 72 -8.61 11.24 6.99
CA MET A 72 -7.78 10.04 7.09
C MET A 72 -8.05 9.08 5.92
N HIS A 73 -9.31 8.81 5.58
CA HIS A 73 -9.64 7.94 4.46
C HIS A 73 -9.27 8.55 3.11
N GLN A 74 -9.51 9.85 2.89
CA GLN A 74 -9.07 10.54 1.67
C GLN A 74 -7.54 10.49 1.51
N THR A 75 -6.80 10.66 2.58
CA THR A 75 -5.33 10.56 2.56
C THR A 75 -4.89 9.15 2.17
N MET A 76 -5.52 8.10 2.71
CA MET A 76 -5.27 6.72 2.31
C MET A 76 -5.55 6.50 0.81
N GLU A 77 -6.67 6.99 0.30
CA GLU A 77 -7.02 6.85 -1.12
C GLU A 77 -6.00 7.55 -2.03
N LEU A 78 -5.46 8.71 -1.64
CA LEU A 78 -4.40 9.40 -2.38
C LEU A 78 -3.09 8.61 -2.39
N TRP A 79 -2.71 7.98 -1.27
CA TRP A 79 -1.52 7.14 -1.20
C TRP A 79 -1.69 5.84 -1.99
N ILE A 80 -2.87 5.21 -1.94
CA ILE A 80 -3.18 4.03 -2.76
C ILE A 80 -3.11 4.39 -4.24
N LYS A 81 -3.63 5.55 -4.65
CA LYS A 81 -3.51 6.04 -6.03
C LYS A 81 -2.07 6.13 -6.49
N LEU A 82 -1.17 6.65 -5.63
CA LEU A 82 0.26 6.69 -5.93
C LEU A 82 0.84 5.28 -6.01
N ALA A 83 0.50 4.38 -5.08
CA ALA A 83 0.98 2.99 -5.08
C ALA A 83 0.56 2.24 -6.36
N VAL A 84 -0.68 2.42 -6.83
CA VAL A 84 -1.16 1.85 -8.11
C VAL A 84 -0.38 2.41 -9.29
N HIS A 85 -0.14 3.72 -9.32
CA HIS A 85 0.65 4.36 -10.37
C HIS A 85 2.07 3.79 -10.42
N GLU A 86 2.74 3.70 -9.28
CA GLU A 86 4.11 3.15 -9.19
C GLU A 86 4.13 1.63 -9.51
N ALA A 87 3.10 0.87 -9.12
CA ALA A 87 3.02 -0.56 -9.47
C ALA A 87 2.98 -0.77 -10.99
N ASN A 88 2.21 0.04 -11.72
CA ASN A 88 2.18 -0.01 -13.19
C ASN A 88 3.55 0.34 -13.79
N ILE A 89 4.24 1.36 -13.26
CA ILE A 89 5.59 1.72 -13.71
C ILE A 89 6.56 0.57 -13.43
N ALA A 90 6.49 -0.08 -12.25
CA ALA A 90 7.37 -1.20 -11.91
C ALA A 90 7.14 -2.39 -12.85
N MET A 91 5.89 -2.72 -13.18
CA MET A 91 5.56 -3.78 -14.15
C MET A 91 6.15 -3.48 -15.53
N ASP A 92 6.03 -2.24 -16.04
CA ASP A 92 6.62 -1.85 -17.32
C ASP A 92 8.15 -1.94 -17.32
N GLN A 93 8.78 -1.55 -16.19
CA GLN A 93 10.24 -1.64 -16.02
C GLN A 93 10.72 -3.08 -15.95
N ILE A 94 10.00 -3.99 -15.28
CA ILE A 94 10.30 -5.43 -15.22
C ILE A 94 10.14 -6.06 -16.61
N ARG A 95 9.06 -5.71 -17.32
CA ARG A 95 8.82 -6.14 -18.70
C ARG A 95 9.93 -5.73 -19.65
N ALA A 96 10.48 -4.52 -19.45
CA ALA A 96 11.59 -3.98 -20.21
C ALA A 96 12.98 -4.42 -19.70
N ASP A 97 13.07 -5.32 -18.73
CA ASP A 97 14.31 -5.80 -18.09
C ASP A 97 15.16 -4.66 -17.46
N GLN A 98 14.50 -3.60 -16.97
CA GLN A 98 15.13 -2.45 -16.31
C GLN A 98 15.08 -2.60 -14.79
N LEU A 99 15.65 -3.69 -14.26
CA LEU A 99 15.45 -4.13 -12.88
C LEU A 99 15.88 -3.09 -11.84
N GLY A 100 17.03 -2.44 -12.02
CA GLY A 100 17.47 -1.38 -11.08
C GLY A 100 16.50 -0.17 -11.01
N LYS A 101 15.73 0.12 -12.08
CA LYS A 101 14.66 1.12 -12.02
C LYS A 101 13.44 0.57 -11.30
N ALA A 102 13.07 -0.68 -11.57
CA ALA A 102 11.97 -1.36 -10.90
C ALA A 102 12.19 -1.40 -9.38
N GLU A 103 13.39 -1.75 -8.92
CA GLU A 103 13.76 -1.73 -7.50
C GLU A 103 13.50 -0.36 -6.85
N LYS A 104 13.97 0.74 -7.50
CA LYS A 104 13.72 2.10 -7.02
C LYS A 104 12.22 2.41 -6.92
N THR A 105 11.45 1.95 -7.88
CA THR A 105 9.98 2.15 -7.92
C THR A 105 9.29 1.35 -6.82
N LEU A 106 9.69 0.10 -6.62
CA LEU A 106 9.21 -0.77 -5.54
C LEU A 106 9.56 -0.23 -4.15
N ASP A 107 10.77 0.33 -3.96
CA ASP A 107 11.15 1.01 -2.72
C ASP A 107 10.21 2.19 -2.39
N ARG A 108 9.74 2.90 -3.42
CA ARG A 108 8.76 3.98 -3.22
C ARG A 108 7.41 3.42 -2.79
N ILE A 109 6.94 2.32 -3.40
CA ILE A 109 5.70 1.65 -2.97
C ILE A 109 5.83 1.22 -1.51
N GLY A 110 6.93 0.56 -1.13
CA GLY A 110 7.19 0.17 0.26
C GLY A 110 7.20 1.36 1.22
N THR A 111 7.75 2.51 0.80
CA THR A 111 7.77 3.73 1.60
C THR A 111 6.37 4.33 1.76
N VAL A 112 5.56 4.33 0.70
CA VAL A 112 4.14 4.74 0.75
C VAL A 112 3.36 3.86 1.72
N LEU A 113 3.51 2.55 1.63
CA LEU A 113 2.85 1.60 2.53
C LEU A 113 3.24 1.82 4.00
N ARG A 114 4.53 2.02 4.30
CA ARG A 114 4.97 2.38 5.66
C ARG A 114 4.33 3.66 6.17
N HIS A 115 4.20 4.68 5.31
CA HIS A 115 3.51 5.92 5.68
C HIS A 115 2.02 5.66 5.97
N MET A 116 1.37 4.83 5.16
CA MET A 116 -0.03 4.42 5.38
C MET A 116 -0.19 3.62 6.69
N ILE A 117 0.78 2.80 7.08
CA ILE A 117 0.79 2.10 8.37
C ILE A 117 0.75 3.10 9.54
N HIS A 118 1.59 4.13 9.51
CA HIS A 118 1.60 5.19 10.52
C HIS A 118 0.32 6.02 10.54
N SER A 119 -0.34 6.21 9.41
CA SER A 119 -1.59 6.96 9.33
C SER A 119 -2.72 6.33 10.15
N TRP A 120 -2.68 5.02 10.42
CA TRP A 120 -3.63 4.36 11.32
C TRP A 120 -3.55 4.87 12.76
N GLU A 121 -2.41 5.40 13.21
CA GLU A 121 -2.24 5.97 14.54
C GLU A 121 -3.08 7.23 14.71
N VAL A 122 -3.24 8.01 13.63
CA VAL A 122 -4.13 9.19 13.63
C VAL A 122 -5.58 8.74 13.81
N LEU A 123 -6.06 7.74 13.04
CA LEU A 123 -7.42 7.22 13.20
C LEU A 123 -7.63 6.54 14.55
N ALA A 124 -6.61 5.92 15.13
CA ALA A 124 -6.69 5.27 16.45
C ALA A 124 -6.91 6.27 17.60
N THR A 125 -6.81 7.57 17.39
CA THR A 125 -7.20 8.62 18.35
C THR A 125 -8.72 8.77 18.45
N LEU A 126 -9.47 8.32 17.44
CA LEU A 126 -10.94 8.31 17.46
C LEU A 126 -11.44 7.31 18.51
N SER A 127 -12.14 7.82 19.51
CA SER A 127 -12.68 6.94 20.55
C SER A 127 -13.90 6.16 20.06
N PRO A 128 -14.22 4.99 20.68
CA PRO A 128 -15.44 4.25 20.37
C PRO A 128 -16.70 5.09 20.57
N HIS A 129 -16.73 5.96 21.58
CA HIS A 129 -17.85 6.85 21.85
C HIS A 129 -18.06 7.83 20.70
N ASP A 130 -17.00 8.55 20.30
CA ASP A 130 -17.07 9.59 19.28
C ASP A 130 -17.46 9.01 17.92
N PHE A 131 -16.87 7.87 17.55
CA PHE A 131 -17.26 7.15 16.32
C PHE A 131 -18.75 6.77 16.33
N LEU A 132 -19.28 6.29 17.44
CA LEU A 132 -20.70 5.90 17.54
C LEU A 132 -21.65 7.09 17.38
N THR A 133 -21.21 8.33 17.66
CA THR A 133 -22.05 9.52 17.50
C THR A 133 -22.39 9.83 16.04
N PHE A 134 -21.52 9.49 15.10
CA PHE A 134 -21.76 9.74 13.67
C PHE A 134 -21.87 8.46 12.82
N ARG A 135 -21.52 7.28 13.35
CA ARG A 135 -21.56 6.01 12.61
C ARG A 135 -22.89 5.77 11.90
N GLY A 136 -24.01 6.12 12.52
CA GLY A 136 -25.35 5.93 11.95
C GLY A 136 -25.58 6.74 10.66
N TYR A 137 -24.94 7.90 10.53
CA TYR A 137 -25.04 8.76 9.35
C TYR A 137 -24.28 8.17 8.15
N LEU A 138 -23.25 7.35 8.36
CA LEU A 138 -22.48 6.68 7.30
C LEU A 138 -23.31 5.63 6.54
N ARG A 139 -24.43 5.18 7.10
CA ARG A 139 -25.33 4.18 6.49
C ARG A 139 -24.55 2.91 6.07
N LYS A 140 -24.44 2.66 4.75
CA LYS A 140 -23.74 1.52 4.14
C LYS A 140 -22.35 1.87 3.59
N ALA A 141 -21.91 3.13 3.73
CA ALA A 141 -20.56 3.51 3.30
C ALA A 141 -19.50 2.75 4.11
N SER A 142 -18.57 2.12 3.41
CA SER A 142 -17.56 1.25 4.01
C SER A 142 -16.28 1.26 3.16
N GLY A 143 -15.12 1.21 3.80
CA GLY A 143 -13.82 1.02 3.13
C GLY A 143 -13.75 -0.25 2.26
N PHE A 144 -14.64 -1.20 2.49
CA PHE A 144 -14.81 -2.39 1.65
C PHE A 144 -15.13 -2.03 0.18
N GLN A 145 -15.70 -0.85 -0.05
CA GLN A 145 -16.07 -0.31 -1.35
C GLN A 145 -14.94 0.48 -2.04
N SER A 146 -13.73 0.54 -1.47
CA SER A 146 -12.61 1.22 -2.14
C SER A 146 -12.20 0.46 -3.40
N HIS A 147 -12.49 1.04 -4.56
CA HIS A 147 -12.08 0.48 -5.85
C HIS A 147 -10.57 0.57 -6.05
N GLN A 148 -9.91 1.62 -5.55
CA GLN A 148 -8.46 1.76 -5.66
C GLN A 148 -7.71 0.70 -4.84
N TYR A 149 -8.21 0.36 -3.65
CA TYR A 149 -7.64 -0.72 -2.87
C TYR A 149 -7.74 -2.05 -3.63
N ARG A 150 -8.89 -2.34 -4.28
CA ARG A 150 -9.03 -3.52 -5.16
C ARG A 150 -8.11 -3.47 -6.36
N THR A 151 -7.98 -2.30 -6.98
CA THR A 151 -7.03 -2.09 -8.08
C THR A 151 -5.62 -2.46 -7.65
N LEU A 152 -5.16 -1.99 -6.47
CA LEU A 152 -3.84 -2.30 -5.96
C LEU A 152 -3.67 -3.80 -5.68
N GLU A 153 -4.66 -4.47 -5.06
CA GLU A 153 -4.63 -5.92 -4.84
C GLU A 153 -4.51 -6.68 -6.17
N PHE A 154 -5.28 -6.28 -7.20
CA PHE A 154 -5.23 -6.92 -8.52
C PHE A 154 -3.89 -6.66 -9.23
N CYS A 155 -3.35 -5.44 -9.14
CA CYS A 155 -2.03 -5.12 -9.67
C CYS A 155 -0.92 -5.95 -9.03
N LEU A 156 -1.01 -6.26 -7.74
CA LEU A 156 0.00 -7.06 -7.04
C LEU A 156 -0.13 -8.57 -7.28
N GLY A 157 -1.34 -9.09 -7.59
CA GLY A 157 -1.54 -10.51 -7.91
C GLY A 157 -2.77 -11.17 -7.27
N LEU A 158 -3.43 -10.52 -6.31
CA LEU A 158 -4.60 -11.09 -5.65
C LEU A 158 -5.87 -10.84 -6.49
N LYS A 159 -6.09 -11.68 -7.48
CA LYS A 159 -7.18 -11.61 -8.46
C LYS A 159 -8.46 -12.25 -7.92
N ARG A 160 -9.38 -11.44 -7.40
CA ARG A 160 -10.64 -11.87 -6.79
C ARG A 160 -11.84 -11.31 -7.55
N ALA A 161 -12.28 -12.03 -8.59
CA ALA A 161 -13.40 -11.64 -9.45
C ALA A 161 -14.73 -11.45 -8.71
N ASP A 162 -14.96 -12.20 -7.60
CA ASP A 162 -16.14 -12.07 -6.75
C ASP A 162 -16.29 -10.65 -6.14
N LEU A 163 -15.20 -9.92 -5.99
CA LEU A 163 -15.21 -8.58 -5.43
C LEU A 163 -15.68 -7.48 -6.41
N LEU A 164 -15.78 -7.80 -7.70
CA LEU A 164 -16.40 -6.87 -8.69
C LEU A 164 -17.88 -6.60 -8.37
N LEU A 165 -18.57 -7.55 -7.75
CA LEU A 165 -19.99 -7.45 -7.41
C LEU A 165 -20.31 -6.24 -6.50
N ILE A 166 -19.32 -5.74 -5.76
CA ILE A 166 -19.47 -4.61 -4.85
C ILE A 166 -19.69 -3.30 -5.62
N HIS A 167 -19.26 -3.25 -6.88
CA HIS A 167 -19.29 -2.09 -7.77
C HIS A 167 -20.35 -2.19 -8.86
N ASN A 168 -21.35 -3.08 -8.71
CA ASN A 168 -22.42 -3.26 -9.70
C ASN A 168 -23.31 -2.03 -9.90
N ASP A 169 -23.30 -1.09 -8.95
CA ASP A 169 -24.03 0.19 -8.99
C ASP A 169 -23.25 1.32 -9.69
N ASP A 170 -22.00 1.07 -10.09
CA ASP A 170 -21.12 2.02 -10.76
C ASP A 170 -20.40 1.32 -11.93
N GLU A 171 -21.00 1.42 -13.12
CA GLU A 171 -20.53 0.73 -14.32
C GLU A 171 -19.11 1.15 -14.75
N GLU A 172 -18.77 2.44 -14.60
CA GLU A 172 -17.45 2.97 -14.97
C GLU A 172 -16.36 2.38 -14.06
N ARG A 173 -16.57 2.41 -12.73
CA ARG A 173 -15.63 1.83 -11.76
C ARG A 173 -15.51 0.33 -11.93
N ARG A 174 -16.63 -0.35 -12.14
CA ARG A 174 -16.63 -1.78 -12.38
C ARG A 174 -15.84 -2.15 -13.63
N ALA A 175 -16.07 -1.47 -14.76
CA ALA A 175 -15.34 -1.71 -16.01
C ALA A 175 -13.83 -1.45 -15.84
N ALA A 176 -13.46 -0.38 -15.11
CA ALA A 176 -12.05 -0.10 -14.81
C ALA A 176 -11.40 -1.21 -13.98
N LEU A 177 -12.08 -1.74 -12.95
CA LEU A 177 -11.59 -2.86 -12.15
C LEU A 177 -11.51 -4.17 -12.96
N GLU A 178 -12.49 -4.42 -13.82
CA GLU A 178 -12.53 -5.60 -14.69
C GLU A 178 -11.34 -5.60 -15.66
N ALA A 179 -10.99 -4.45 -16.22
CA ALA A 179 -9.81 -4.30 -17.05
C ALA A 179 -8.52 -4.67 -16.31
N VAL A 180 -8.36 -4.23 -15.05
CA VAL A 180 -7.20 -4.58 -14.21
C VAL A 180 -7.24 -6.05 -13.79
N LEU A 181 -8.42 -6.61 -13.55
CA LEU A 181 -8.57 -8.04 -13.21
C LEU A 181 -8.03 -8.93 -14.32
N HIS A 182 -8.33 -8.63 -15.58
CA HIS A 182 -7.90 -9.39 -16.76
C HIS A 182 -6.48 -9.05 -17.24
N ALA A 183 -5.85 -8.00 -16.74
CA ALA A 183 -4.46 -7.65 -17.07
C ALA A 183 -3.47 -8.51 -16.25
N PRO A 184 -2.23 -8.74 -16.73
CA PRO A 184 -1.19 -9.35 -15.92
C PRO A 184 -0.90 -8.49 -14.66
N SER A 185 -0.55 -9.16 -13.57
CA SER A 185 -0.13 -8.54 -12.31
C SER A 185 1.38 -8.39 -12.22
N LEU A 186 1.85 -7.73 -11.17
CA LEU A 186 3.27 -7.66 -10.84
C LEU A 186 3.88 -9.06 -10.72
N TYR A 187 3.16 -10.02 -10.12
CA TYR A 187 3.66 -11.38 -10.00
C TYR A 187 3.74 -12.08 -11.36
N ASP A 188 2.74 -11.89 -12.24
CA ASP A 188 2.80 -12.44 -13.59
C ASP A 188 4.01 -11.91 -14.38
N GLU A 189 4.35 -10.62 -14.25
CA GLU A 189 5.54 -10.04 -14.88
C GLU A 189 6.85 -10.61 -14.32
N LEU A 190 6.88 -10.97 -13.03
CA LEU A 190 8.03 -11.66 -12.42
C LEU A 190 8.18 -13.08 -12.97
N LEU A 191 7.07 -13.83 -13.12
CA LEU A 191 7.11 -15.16 -13.72
C LEU A 191 7.61 -15.09 -15.17
N GLN A 192 7.13 -14.13 -15.95
CA GLN A 192 7.62 -13.87 -17.30
C GLN A 192 9.11 -13.49 -17.31
N LEU A 193 9.58 -12.74 -16.33
CA LEU A 193 10.99 -12.40 -16.17
C LEU A 193 11.82 -13.65 -15.88
N LEU A 194 11.40 -14.51 -14.95
CA LEU A 194 12.07 -15.77 -14.63
C LEU A 194 12.21 -16.65 -15.89
N ALA A 195 11.14 -16.81 -16.66
CA ALA A 195 11.16 -17.57 -17.91
C ALA A 195 12.15 -16.96 -18.94
N ARG A 196 12.15 -15.61 -19.10
CA ARG A 196 13.12 -14.92 -19.99
C ARG A 196 14.57 -15.11 -19.55
N ARG A 197 14.81 -15.28 -18.24
CA ARG A 197 16.13 -15.53 -17.64
C ARG A 197 16.54 -17.00 -17.64
N GLY A 198 15.70 -17.89 -18.19
CA GLY A 198 15.98 -19.31 -18.40
C GLY A 198 15.60 -20.23 -17.25
N PHE A 199 14.90 -19.73 -16.24
CA PHE A 199 14.33 -20.56 -15.17
C PHE A 199 13.13 -21.36 -15.67
N ALA A 200 12.93 -22.55 -15.10
CA ALA A 200 11.80 -23.41 -15.43
C ALA A 200 10.52 -22.82 -14.81
N VAL A 201 9.70 -22.20 -15.64
CA VAL A 201 8.37 -21.74 -15.26
C VAL A 201 7.35 -22.49 -16.10
N PRO A 202 6.35 -23.19 -15.50
CA PRO A 202 5.35 -23.92 -16.26
C PRO A 202 4.57 -23.03 -17.22
N ALA A 203 4.28 -23.52 -18.43
CA ALA A 203 3.60 -22.76 -19.48
C ALA A 203 2.20 -22.29 -19.04
N ASP A 204 1.48 -23.11 -18.27
CA ASP A 204 0.18 -22.76 -17.71
C ASP A 204 0.22 -21.60 -16.70
N LYS A 205 1.39 -21.29 -16.12
CA LYS A 205 1.60 -20.11 -15.26
C LYS A 205 1.89 -18.84 -16.09
N LEU A 206 2.48 -19.00 -17.26
CA LEU A 206 2.80 -17.88 -18.17
C LEU A 206 1.61 -17.47 -19.05
N GLU A 207 0.76 -18.42 -19.44
CA GLU A 207 -0.36 -18.24 -20.37
C GLU A 207 -1.73 -18.39 -19.70
N ARG A 208 -1.80 -18.23 -18.36
CA ARG A 208 -3.03 -18.42 -17.59
C ARG A 208 -4.08 -17.34 -17.89
N ASP A 209 -5.33 -17.62 -17.52
CA ASP A 209 -6.36 -16.57 -17.38
C ASP A 209 -6.02 -15.71 -16.14
N PHE A 210 -5.55 -14.47 -16.38
CA PHE A 210 -5.15 -13.55 -15.32
C PHE A 210 -6.28 -13.13 -14.39
N SER A 211 -7.54 -13.32 -14.77
CA SER A 211 -8.70 -13.04 -13.91
C SER A 211 -8.88 -14.06 -12.77
N GLN A 212 -8.23 -15.20 -12.87
CA GLN A 212 -8.30 -16.26 -11.87
C GLN A 212 -7.25 -16.08 -10.78
N ILE A 213 -7.54 -16.58 -9.60
CA ILE A 213 -6.58 -16.65 -8.49
C ILE A 213 -5.37 -17.46 -8.96
N TYR A 214 -4.18 -16.94 -8.69
CA TYR A 214 -2.94 -17.66 -8.99
C TYR A 214 -2.80 -18.88 -8.08
N GLU A 215 -2.47 -20.01 -8.68
CA GLU A 215 -2.15 -21.26 -7.98
C GLU A 215 -0.63 -21.47 -8.02
N PRO A 216 0.04 -21.62 -6.87
CA PRO A 216 1.49 -21.83 -6.78
C PRO A 216 1.95 -23.07 -7.55
N ALA A 217 3.23 -23.10 -7.93
CA ALA A 217 3.89 -24.21 -8.60
C ALA A 217 5.27 -24.46 -7.99
N ASP A 218 5.60 -25.77 -7.81
CA ASP A 218 6.87 -26.19 -7.23
C ASP A 218 8.07 -25.73 -8.06
N GLU A 219 7.95 -25.70 -9.39
CA GLU A 219 9.00 -25.26 -10.29
C GLU A 219 9.31 -23.76 -10.14
N VAL A 220 8.29 -22.95 -9.84
CA VAL A 220 8.49 -21.51 -9.55
C VAL A 220 9.14 -21.34 -8.18
N GLU A 221 8.73 -22.12 -7.19
CA GLU A 221 9.37 -22.15 -5.88
C GLU A 221 10.84 -22.56 -5.99
N ASP A 222 11.15 -23.59 -6.79
CA ASP A 222 12.52 -24.04 -7.07
C ASP A 222 13.36 -22.94 -7.74
N ALA A 223 12.79 -22.20 -8.67
CA ALA A 223 13.47 -21.08 -9.33
C ALA A 223 13.85 -19.97 -8.33
N TRP A 224 12.93 -19.59 -7.46
CA TRP A 224 13.22 -18.62 -6.38
C TRP A 224 14.24 -19.19 -5.38
N LEU A 225 14.14 -20.45 -5.01
CA LEU A 225 15.09 -21.10 -4.13
C LEU A 225 16.50 -21.10 -4.73
N GLU A 226 16.67 -21.38 -6.02
CA GLU A 226 17.95 -21.29 -6.71
C GLU A 226 18.54 -19.87 -6.63
N ILE A 227 17.73 -18.83 -6.91
CA ILE A 227 18.16 -17.43 -6.84
C ILE A 227 18.62 -17.08 -5.42
N TYR A 228 17.88 -17.47 -4.40
CA TYR A 228 18.21 -17.17 -3.00
C TYR A 228 19.37 -17.99 -2.45
N THR A 229 19.63 -19.16 -2.99
CA THR A 229 20.78 -20.00 -2.62
C THR A 229 22.06 -19.54 -3.30
N ASN A 230 21.96 -18.91 -4.49
CA ASN A 230 23.10 -18.44 -5.28
C ASN A 230 23.02 -16.93 -5.58
N PRO A 231 22.93 -16.06 -4.56
CA PRO A 231 22.68 -14.64 -4.75
C PRO A 231 23.77 -13.93 -5.57
N ASP A 232 25.04 -14.35 -5.49
CA ASP A 232 26.14 -13.76 -6.26
C ASP A 232 25.99 -13.99 -7.77
N GLN A 233 25.33 -15.07 -8.18
CA GLN A 233 25.08 -15.38 -9.59
C GLN A 233 23.82 -14.69 -10.13
N HIS A 234 22.86 -14.41 -9.27
CA HIS A 234 21.53 -13.89 -9.61
C HIS A 234 21.19 -12.61 -8.84
N TRP A 235 22.21 -11.77 -8.59
CA TRP A 235 22.07 -10.62 -7.69
C TRP A 235 20.93 -9.67 -8.07
N ASP A 236 20.72 -9.40 -9.36
CA ASP A 236 19.67 -8.53 -9.84
C ASP A 236 18.26 -9.10 -9.57
N LEU A 237 18.08 -10.42 -9.74
CA LEU A 237 16.83 -11.11 -9.42
C LEU A 237 16.60 -11.24 -7.91
N TYR A 238 17.67 -11.55 -7.15
CA TYR A 238 17.63 -11.60 -5.69
C TYR A 238 17.24 -10.23 -5.10
N SER A 239 17.91 -9.16 -5.53
CA SER A 239 17.62 -7.80 -5.07
C SER A 239 16.18 -7.39 -5.40
N LEU A 240 15.72 -7.66 -6.61
CA LEU A 240 14.35 -7.41 -7.03
C LEU A 240 13.33 -8.19 -6.18
N ALA A 241 13.57 -9.49 -5.93
CA ALA A 241 12.71 -10.34 -5.12
C ALA A 241 12.58 -9.82 -3.68
N GLU A 242 13.68 -9.35 -3.08
CA GLU A 242 13.63 -8.72 -1.76
C GLU A 242 12.80 -7.44 -1.74
N LYS A 243 12.84 -6.61 -2.81
CA LYS A 243 12.00 -5.42 -2.93
C LYS A 243 10.52 -5.76 -3.06
N VAL A 244 10.21 -6.78 -3.85
CA VAL A 244 8.84 -7.29 -4.03
C VAL A 244 8.31 -7.86 -2.71
N THR A 245 9.11 -8.68 -2.03
CA THR A 245 8.77 -9.23 -0.70
C THR A 245 8.53 -8.12 0.33
N ALA A 246 9.35 -7.06 0.32
CA ALA A 246 9.16 -5.92 1.21
C ALA A 246 7.83 -5.19 0.94
N VAL A 247 7.40 -5.07 -0.33
CA VAL A 247 6.08 -4.50 -0.66
C VAL A 247 4.97 -5.32 -0.03
N GLU A 248 5.00 -6.64 -0.18
CA GLU A 248 3.99 -7.52 0.43
C GLU A 248 4.03 -7.46 1.96
N TYR A 249 5.22 -7.52 2.56
CA TYR A 249 5.38 -7.42 4.01
C TYR A 249 4.72 -6.16 4.58
N TYR A 250 4.99 -4.98 4.01
CA TYR A 250 4.37 -3.73 4.45
C TYR A 250 2.87 -3.69 4.15
N PHE A 251 2.42 -4.33 3.08
CA PHE A 251 0.99 -4.41 2.79
C PHE A 251 0.25 -5.26 3.84
N GLN A 252 0.82 -6.39 4.24
CA GLN A 252 0.27 -7.23 5.30
C GLN A 252 0.30 -6.52 6.66
N GLU A 253 1.38 -5.79 6.97
CA GLU A 253 1.47 -4.96 8.17
C GLU A 253 0.40 -3.86 8.19
N TRP A 254 0.15 -3.22 7.03
CA TRP A 254 -0.95 -2.26 6.89
C TRP A 254 -2.32 -2.91 7.15
N ARG A 255 -2.58 -4.10 6.61
CA ARG A 255 -3.80 -4.88 6.88
C ARG A 255 -3.94 -5.20 8.38
N PHE A 256 -2.85 -5.61 9.01
CA PHE A 256 -2.82 -5.90 10.44
C PHE A 256 -3.16 -4.65 11.29
N LYS A 257 -2.53 -3.53 11.02
CA LYS A 257 -2.81 -2.25 11.69
C LYS A 257 -4.25 -1.80 11.45
N HIS A 258 -4.77 -1.94 10.23
CA HIS A 258 -6.18 -1.71 9.93
C HIS A 258 -7.09 -2.55 10.84
N MET A 259 -6.89 -3.84 10.86
CA MET A 259 -7.66 -4.77 11.69
C MET A 259 -7.63 -4.38 13.18
N LYS A 260 -6.43 -4.04 13.70
CA LYS A 260 -6.28 -3.60 15.10
C LYS A 260 -6.98 -2.27 15.37
N THR A 261 -6.91 -1.31 14.45
CA THR A 261 -7.60 -0.02 14.58
C THR A 261 -9.12 -0.20 14.56
N VAL A 262 -9.65 -1.02 13.64
CA VAL A 262 -11.07 -1.35 13.60
C VAL A 262 -11.51 -2.05 14.90
N SER A 263 -10.72 -3.01 15.39
CA SER A 263 -10.99 -3.68 16.67
C SER A 263 -11.02 -2.69 17.85
N ARG A 264 -10.11 -1.70 17.86
CA ARG A 264 -10.04 -0.65 18.88
C ARG A 264 -11.27 0.27 18.86
N VAL A 265 -11.75 0.65 17.66
CA VAL A 265 -12.80 1.68 17.50
C VAL A 265 -14.20 1.08 17.59
N ILE A 266 -14.45 -0.08 16.99
CA ILE A 266 -15.81 -0.68 16.95
C ILE A 266 -15.90 -2.05 17.62
N GLY A 267 -14.81 -2.64 18.05
CA GLY A 267 -14.78 -4.02 18.57
C GLY A 267 -15.20 -5.03 17.50
N HIS A 268 -15.87 -6.10 17.90
CA HIS A 268 -16.35 -7.17 17.02
C HIS A 268 -17.74 -6.90 16.40
N LYS A 269 -18.16 -5.63 16.33
CA LYS A 269 -19.44 -5.27 15.68
C LYS A 269 -19.34 -5.48 14.16
N ILE A 270 -20.50 -5.72 13.54
CA ILE A 270 -20.64 -5.78 12.08
C ILE A 270 -20.20 -4.45 11.48
N GLY A 271 -19.42 -4.48 10.40
CA GLY A 271 -19.01 -3.29 9.65
C GLY A 271 -20.21 -2.53 9.06
N THR A 272 -20.04 -1.24 8.73
CA THR A 272 -21.10 -0.42 8.11
C THR A 272 -21.59 -1.00 6.79
N GLY A 273 -20.70 -1.62 6.00
CA GLY A 273 -21.03 -2.32 4.75
C GLY A 273 -21.61 -3.74 4.93
N GLY A 274 -21.91 -4.19 6.16
CA GLY A 274 -22.49 -5.50 6.43
C GLY A 274 -21.48 -6.65 6.51
N SER A 275 -20.16 -6.39 6.36
CA SER A 275 -19.12 -7.41 6.54
C SER A 275 -19.03 -7.89 8.00
N ALA A 276 -18.42 -9.07 8.21
CA ALA A 276 -18.17 -9.61 9.55
C ALA A 276 -17.17 -8.76 10.39
N GLY A 277 -16.84 -7.53 9.95
CA GLY A 277 -15.95 -6.61 10.65
C GLY A 277 -14.56 -7.19 10.83
N VAL A 278 -14.04 -7.21 12.07
CA VAL A 278 -12.70 -7.71 12.41
C VAL A 278 -12.46 -9.14 11.88
N ASN A 279 -13.44 -10.02 11.96
CA ASN A 279 -13.30 -11.42 11.51
C ASN A 279 -13.06 -11.53 9.99
N TYR A 280 -13.60 -10.62 9.20
CA TYR A 280 -13.29 -10.53 7.77
C TYR A 280 -11.86 -10.06 7.55
N LEU A 281 -11.42 -9.05 8.29
CA LEU A 281 -10.06 -8.50 8.18
C LEU A 281 -8.99 -9.52 8.58
N VAL A 282 -9.24 -10.33 9.60
CA VAL A 282 -8.35 -11.44 10.00
C VAL A 282 -8.12 -12.40 8.84
N LYS A 283 -9.17 -12.82 8.13
CA LYS A 283 -9.03 -13.71 6.97
C LYS A 283 -8.21 -13.11 5.82
N ALA A 284 -8.17 -11.79 5.72
CA ALA A 284 -7.40 -11.10 4.68
C ALA A 284 -5.89 -11.01 4.99
N LEU A 285 -5.47 -11.27 6.25
CA LEU A 285 -4.06 -11.22 6.64
C LEU A 285 -3.23 -12.31 5.97
N ASP A 286 -3.82 -13.50 5.78
CA ASP A 286 -3.11 -14.68 5.28
C ASP A 286 -3.19 -14.83 3.75
N LEU A 287 -3.61 -13.77 3.02
CA LEU A 287 -3.70 -13.80 1.56
C LEU A 287 -2.41 -13.24 0.93
N PRO A 288 -1.48 -14.08 0.44
CA PRO A 288 -0.24 -13.63 -0.16
C PRO A 288 -0.47 -13.13 -1.59
N PHE A 289 0.42 -12.24 -2.04
CA PHE A 289 0.54 -11.84 -3.45
C PHE A 289 1.58 -12.69 -4.19
N PHE A 290 2.64 -13.11 -3.49
CA PHE A 290 3.84 -13.76 -4.04
C PHE A 290 4.13 -15.07 -3.28
N PRO A 291 3.27 -16.09 -3.40
CA PRO A 291 3.26 -17.23 -2.48
C PRO A 291 4.57 -18.02 -2.47
N GLU A 292 5.22 -18.26 -3.62
CA GLU A 292 6.45 -19.05 -3.67
C GLU A 292 7.65 -18.31 -3.09
N LEU A 293 7.67 -16.97 -3.15
CA LEU A 293 8.69 -16.18 -2.47
C LEU A 293 8.66 -16.35 -0.94
N TRP A 294 7.49 -16.65 -0.38
CA TRP A 294 7.35 -16.96 1.04
C TRP A 294 7.61 -18.44 1.33
N ALA A 295 7.09 -19.34 0.52
CA ALA A 295 7.19 -20.79 0.71
C ALA A 295 8.64 -21.28 0.65
N MET A 296 9.43 -20.82 -0.33
CA MET A 296 10.81 -21.26 -0.52
C MET A 296 11.72 -21.01 0.71
N ARG A 297 11.39 -19.99 1.54
CA ARG A 297 12.17 -19.68 2.74
C ARG A 297 12.23 -20.84 3.73
N THR A 298 11.17 -21.64 3.80
CA THR A 298 11.13 -22.85 4.63
C THR A 298 12.07 -23.95 4.12
N ARG A 299 12.38 -23.93 2.82
CA ARG A 299 13.27 -24.92 2.16
C ARG A 299 14.73 -24.48 2.15
N MET A 300 15.03 -23.21 2.49
CA MET A 300 16.40 -22.72 2.56
C MET A 300 17.21 -23.44 3.64
N THR A 301 18.43 -23.82 3.31
CA THR A 301 19.40 -24.41 4.26
C THR A 301 20.61 -23.50 4.40
N ALA A 302 21.29 -23.58 5.55
CA ALA A 302 22.51 -22.80 5.77
C ALA A 302 23.57 -23.13 4.68
N PRO A 303 24.36 -22.14 4.20
CA PRO A 303 25.47 -22.39 3.30
C PRO A 303 26.46 -23.41 3.92
N LYS A 304 26.91 -24.39 3.15
CA LYS A 304 27.81 -25.47 3.61
C LYS A 304 29.16 -24.97 4.15
N ASP A 305 29.54 -23.74 3.84
CA ASP A 305 30.81 -23.10 4.25
C ASP A 305 30.70 -22.20 5.47
N GLY A 306 29.53 -22.04 6.06
CA GLY A 306 29.29 -21.33 7.31
C GLY A 306 29.65 -22.20 8.50
N GLY A 307 30.80 -21.89 9.15
CA GLY A 307 31.42 -22.66 10.19
C GLY A 307 30.46 -23.26 11.22
N ASN A 308 30.84 -24.41 11.74
CA ASN A 308 30.32 -25.25 12.83
C ASN A 308 29.12 -24.76 13.68
N TYR A 309 28.03 -24.37 13.04
CA TYR A 309 26.69 -24.41 13.62
C TYR A 309 26.05 -25.72 13.14
N ALA A 310 26.63 -26.83 13.62
CA ALA A 310 26.06 -28.14 13.40
C ALA A 310 24.69 -28.17 14.10
N ASP A 311 23.69 -28.47 13.31
CA ASP A 311 22.46 -29.15 13.70
C ASP A 311 21.64 -28.57 14.88
N ALA A 312 21.23 -27.28 14.80
CA ALA A 312 20.12 -26.80 15.61
C ALA A 312 18.73 -27.23 15.07
N ASP A 313 18.65 -27.59 13.78
CA ASP A 313 17.38 -27.97 13.14
C ASP A 313 17.19 -29.48 12.93
N GLY A 314 18.09 -30.29 13.48
CA GLY A 314 18.10 -31.75 13.29
C GLY A 314 17.03 -32.55 14.06
N ASP A 315 16.23 -31.94 14.92
CA ASP A 315 15.31 -32.67 15.80
C ASP A 315 13.87 -32.11 15.94
N ALA A 316 13.47 -31.16 15.11
CA ALA A 316 12.11 -30.60 15.17
C ALA A 316 11.03 -31.48 14.52
N ASN A 317 11.37 -32.64 13.96
CA ASN A 317 10.44 -33.61 13.36
C ASN A 317 10.29 -34.91 14.20
N ARG A 318 10.49 -34.84 15.52
CA ARG A 318 10.01 -35.89 16.42
C ARG A 318 8.61 -35.53 16.87
N GLU A 319 7.65 -36.24 16.30
CA GLU A 319 6.35 -36.65 16.82
C GLU A 319 5.82 -35.77 17.97
N ALA A 320 5.03 -34.73 17.64
CA ALA A 320 4.10 -34.19 18.59
C ALA A 320 3.04 -35.25 18.85
N GLU A 321 3.30 -36.14 19.78
CA GLU A 321 2.26 -36.90 20.43
C GLU A 321 1.28 -35.92 21.05
N ASP A 322 0.04 -36.08 20.67
CA ASP A 322 -1.15 -35.35 21.10
C ASP A 322 -1.32 -35.45 22.62
N ASP A 323 -0.69 -34.55 23.37
CA ASP A 323 -1.00 -34.33 24.79
C ASP A 323 -1.95 -33.11 24.86
N GLY A 324 -3.24 -33.45 24.92
CA GLY A 324 -4.38 -32.57 24.94
C GLY A 324 -4.48 -31.63 26.16
N SER A 325 -3.46 -30.87 26.48
CA SER A 325 -3.50 -29.84 27.54
C SER A 325 -3.18 -28.45 26.97
N CYS A 326 -4.21 -27.74 26.59
CA CYS A 326 -4.18 -26.30 26.31
C CYS A 326 -4.03 -25.52 27.63
N PRO A 327 -2.96 -24.71 27.87
CA PRO A 327 -2.75 -24.01 29.13
C PRO A 327 -3.59 -22.72 29.30
N TYR A 328 -4.50 -22.42 28.41
CA TYR A 328 -5.41 -21.26 28.54
C TYR A 328 -6.88 -21.68 28.44
N GLY A 329 -7.34 -22.38 29.50
CA GLY A 329 -8.77 -22.48 29.82
C GLY A 329 -9.12 -21.33 30.76
N HIS A 330 -9.93 -20.43 30.29
CA HIS A 330 -11.08 -19.71 30.84
C HIS A 330 -11.34 -18.43 30.05
#